data_5140f8be337dd50bf770aa256f99b708
#
_entry.id   5140f8be337dd50bf770aa256f99b708
#
_cell.length_a   1.000
_cell.length_b   1.000
_cell.length_c   1.000
_cell.angle_alpha   90.00
_cell.angle_beta   90.00
_cell.angle_gamma   90.00
#
_symmetry.space_group_name_H-M   'P 1'
#
loop_
_entity.id
_entity.type
_entity.pdbx_description
1 polymer ?
#
loop_
_entity_poly.entity_id
_entity_poly.type
_entity_poly.pdbx_seq_one_letter_code
_entity_poly.pdbx_strand_id
1 'polypeptide(L)'
;MAISNELLSSTLFSIRDGEVDELFQKVAFLDHCKRAGGIEFEDGGIKIQRPLSVAEHSTITSLPTGYEPVSLAVNDVLQPAIYQWADFAAPIVITKKEELENQSEKAIVKIVEARMRSVMGMLRREINKQILAGTSTTLTTLNSLNGFGAGVASFEGFIEEGAPAPGTQTRSVGGLAKNTLNVQGWYNRAGTGGGAFGTNGIRVMSELWSQMNQRAPMGQTDVILASEAGFANYKRALFQNERYIDEKTLDGGRMSLMFAGSPVEADIAMPLNGGGGNVYTMYFLNFDTIKLIMHPDADFAVSDFEHISGTTARAATLYWKGQLIADHLGSQGVLFNGDTY
;
A
#
# COMPACT_ATOMS: atom_id res chain seq x y z
N MET A 1 -24.35 -39.42 -5.52
CA MET A 1 -23.19 -39.37 -6.44
C MET A 1 -22.07 -38.63 -5.74
N ALA A 2 -20.87 -39.16 -5.68
CA ALA A 2 -19.75 -38.40 -5.13
C ALA A 2 -19.34 -37.32 -6.16
N ILE A 3 -19.32 -36.07 -5.75
CA ILE A 3 -18.90 -34.99 -6.62
C ILE A 3 -17.42 -35.14 -6.90
N SER A 4 -17.03 -35.03 -8.18
CA SER A 4 -15.63 -35.15 -8.58
C SER A 4 -14.84 -33.90 -8.13
N ASN A 5 -13.55 -34.09 -7.82
CA ASN A 5 -12.65 -32.98 -7.53
C ASN A 5 -12.55 -32.01 -8.71
N GLU A 6 -12.62 -32.54 -9.93
CA GLU A 6 -12.58 -31.76 -11.19
C GLU A 6 -13.71 -30.72 -11.26
N LEU A 7 -14.95 -31.11 -10.89
CA LEU A 7 -16.07 -30.17 -10.88
C LEU A 7 -15.90 -29.07 -9.84
N LEU A 8 -15.43 -29.40 -8.64
CA LEU A 8 -15.18 -28.44 -7.59
C LEU A 8 -14.05 -27.48 -7.98
N SER A 9 -12.97 -28.00 -8.53
CA SER A 9 -11.82 -27.19 -8.98
C SER A 9 -12.20 -26.28 -10.16
N SER A 10 -12.93 -26.80 -11.16
CA SER A 10 -13.38 -25.98 -12.29
C SER A 10 -14.31 -24.84 -11.86
N THR A 11 -15.19 -25.08 -10.88
CA THR A 11 -16.04 -24.05 -10.30
C THR A 11 -15.22 -22.98 -9.58
N LEU A 12 -14.19 -23.39 -8.84
CA LEU A 12 -13.31 -22.48 -8.12
C LEU A 12 -12.54 -21.57 -9.09
N PHE A 13 -12.01 -22.12 -10.18
CA PHE A 13 -11.33 -21.35 -11.21
C PHE A 13 -12.25 -20.35 -11.91
N SER A 14 -13.49 -20.72 -12.20
CA SER A 14 -14.45 -19.83 -12.88
C SER A 14 -14.86 -18.63 -12.04
N ILE A 15 -14.82 -18.75 -10.72
CA ILE A 15 -15.22 -17.67 -9.79
C ILE A 15 -14.04 -16.75 -9.50
N ARG A 16 -12.82 -17.28 -9.50
CA ARG A 16 -11.61 -16.55 -9.12
C ARG A 16 -11.46 -15.22 -9.84
N ASP A 17 -11.57 -15.22 -11.15
CA ASP A 17 -11.27 -14.04 -11.98
C ASP A 17 -12.21 -12.87 -11.65
N GLY A 18 -13.51 -13.14 -11.49
CA GLY A 18 -14.47 -12.11 -11.09
C GLY A 18 -14.22 -11.56 -9.68
N GLU A 19 -13.89 -12.42 -8.73
CA GLU A 19 -13.61 -12.01 -7.35
C GLU A 19 -12.27 -11.25 -7.22
N VAL A 20 -11.25 -11.59 -8.03
CA VAL A 20 -9.98 -10.86 -8.08
C VAL A 20 -10.21 -9.44 -8.61
N ASP A 21 -10.98 -9.27 -9.68
CA ASP A 21 -11.31 -7.94 -10.21
C ASP A 21 -12.08 -7.11 -9.17
N GLU A 22 -13.02 -7.70 -8.46
CA GLU A 22 -13.76 -7.05 -7.38
C GLU A 22 -12.84 -6.68 -6.19
N LEU A 23 -11.81 -7.48 -5.91
CA LEU A 23 -10.80 -7.16 -4.91
C LEU A 23 -10.07 -5.86 -5.24
N PHE A 24 -9.58 -5.72 -6.47
CA PHE A 24 -8.88 -4.50 -6.88
C PHE A 24 -9.80 -3.28 -6.92
N GLN A 25 -11.07 -3.43 -7.31
CA GLN A 25 -12.00 -2.30 -7.38
C GLN A 25 -12.48 -1.79 -6.02
N LYS A 26 -12.62 -2.67 -5.02
CA LYS A 26 -13.18 -2.31 -3.70
C LYS A 26 -12.16 -1.75 -2.72
N VAL A 27 -10.87 -1.95 -2.95
CA VAL A 27 -9.79 -1.43 -2.11
C VAL A 27 -9.26 -0.15 -2.76
N ALA A 28 -9.41 0.99 -2.08
CA ALA A 28 -9.02 2.29 -2.64
C ALA A 28 -7.55 2.32 -3.08
N PHE A 29 -6.65 1.84 -2.24
CA PHE A 29 -5.23 1.77 -2.57
C PHE A 29 -4.94 0.92 -3.81
N LEU A 30 -5.48 -0.31 -3.87
CA LEU A 30 -5.23 -1.23 -4.98
C LEU A 30 -5.85 -0.75 -6.30
N ASP A 31 -7.04 -0.14 -6.24
CA ASP A 31 -7.70 0.43 -7.41
C ASP A 31 -6.88 1.56 -8.03
N HIS A 32 -6.43 2.51 -7.20
CA HIS A 32 -5.57 3.60 -7.69
C HIS A 32 -4.21 3.09 -8.15
N CYS A 33 -3.60 2.14 -7.45
CA CYS A 33 -2.36 1.50 -7.86
C CYS A 33 -2.50 0.83 -9.25
N LYS A 34 -3.60 0.09 -9.48
CA LYS A 34 -3.90 -0.54 -10.77
C LYS A 34 -4.11 0.50 -11.88
N ARG A 35 -4.85 1.57 -11.61
CA ARG A 35 -5.13 2.64 -12.58
C ARG A 35 -3.89 3.45 -12.97
N ALA A 36 -3.02 3.70 -12.01
CA ALA A 36 -1.76 4.41 -12.24
C ALA A 36 -0.65 3.53 -12.84
N GLY A 37 -0.89 2.22 -13.05
CA GLY A 37 0.13 1.31 -13.56
C GLY A 37 1.20 0.95 -12.53
N GLY A 38 0.90 1.10 -11.25
CA GLY A 38 1.79 0.76 -10.13
C GLY A 38 1.86 -0.73 -9.80
N ILE A 39 1.30 -1.61 -10.64
CA ILE A 39 1.40 -3.06 -10.49
C ILE A 39 2.41 -3.58 -11.50
N GLU A 40 3.44 -4.26 -11.01
CA GLU A 40 4.47 -4.90 -11.84
C GLU A 40 4.52 -6.40 -11.53
N PHE A 41 4.85 -7.19 -12.55
CA PHE A 41 5.09 -8.62 -12.38
C PHE A 41 6.57 -8.90 -12.50
N GLU A 42 7.13 -9.66 -11.56
CA GLU A 42 8.53 -10.06 -11.55
C GLU A 42 8.66 -11.56 -11.32
N ASP A 43 9.39 -12.23 -12.22
CA ASP A 43 9.58 -13.67 -12.20
C ASP A 43 10.72 -14.05 -11.25
N GLY A 44 10.38 -14.59 -10.09
CA GLY A 44 11.33 -15.33 -9.27
C GLY A 44 12.31 -14.47 -8.47
N GLY A 45 13.37 -15.14 -8.02
CA GLY A 45 14.37 -14.54 -7.12
C GLY A 45 14.02 -14.71 -5.64
N ILE A 46 15.06 -14.82 -4.81
CA ILE A 46 14.91 -14.91 -3.35
C ILE A 46 14.51 -13.55 -2.76
N LYS A 47 14.92 -12.46 -3.40
CA LYS A 47 14.70 -11.08 -2.99
C LYS A 47 14.50 -10.19 -4.19
N ILE A 48 13.71 -9.14 -4.02
CA ILE A 48 13.51 -8.08 -5.00
C ILE A 48 14.59 -7.02 -4.75
N GLN A 49 15.32 -6.63 -5.78
CA GLN A 49 16.37 -5.62 -5.68
C GLN A 49 16.07 -4.44 -6.59
N ARG A 50 16.07 -3.24 -6.01
CA ARG A 50 15.91 -1.98 -6.76
C ARG A 50 17.16 -1.12 -6.60
N PRO A 51 17.90 -0.84 -7.69
CA PRO A 51 19.06 0.05 -7.64
C PRO A 51 18.59 1.49 -7.45
N LEU A 52 19.05 2.13 -6.38
CA LEU A 52 18.73 3.52 -6.05
C LEU A 52 19.98 4.38 -6.19
N SER A 53 19.82 5.58 -6.72
CA SER A 53 20.85 6.59 -6.68
C SER A 53 20.85 7.25 -5.31
N VAL A 54 21.88 6.97 -4.52
CA VAL A 54 21.96 7.40 -3.11
C VAL A 54 22.89 8.58 -2.87
N ALA A 55 23.70 8.95 -3.84
CA ALA A 55 24.64 10.06 -3.72
C ALA A 55 24.67 10.89 -5.00
N GLU A 56 24.97 12.17 -4.85
CA GLU A 56 25.28 13.03 -5.99
C GLU A 56 26.73 12.80 -6.43
N HIS A 57 26.96 12.93 -7.72
CA HIS A 57 28.30 12.81 -8.28
C HIS A 57 29.13 14.06 -7.90
N SER A 58 30.06 13.93 -6.97
CA SER A 58 30.84 15.05 -6.42
C SER A 58 32.01 15.48 -7.30
N THR A 59 32.20 14.86 -8.47
CA THR A 59 33.36 15.11 -9.37
C THR A 59 33.07 16.16 -10.44
N ILE A 60 31.94 16.88 -10.35
CA ILE A 60 31.67 18.00 -11.26
C ILE A 60 32.61 19.16 -10.93
N THR A 61 33.51 19.47 -11.86
CA THR A 61 34.45 20.56 -11.71
C THR A 61 34.05 21.70 -12.65
N SER A 62 33.98 22.91 -12.14
CA SER A 62 33.84 24.11 -12.97
C SER A 62 35.18 24.44 -13.60
N LEU A 63 35.24 24.71 -14.88
CA LEU A 63 36.44 25.00 -15.65
C LEU A 63 36.44 26.45 -16.18
N PRO A 64 36.54 27.46 -15.34
CA PRO A 64 36.45 28.86 -15.77
C PRO A 64 37.58 29.28 -16.71
N THR A 65 38.77 28.69 -16.62
CA THR A 65 39.90 29.00 -17.51
C THR A 65 40.20 27.90 -18.52
N GLY A 66 39.59 26.70 -18.34
CA GLY A 66 39.80 25.54 -19.20
C GLY A 66 41.07 24.72 -18.94
N TYR A 67 41.85 25.08 -17.93
CA TYR A 67 43.08 24.38 -17.56
C TYR A 67 43.04 23.71 -16.17
N GLU A 68 41.87 23.74 -15.51
CA GLU A 68 41.72 23.12 -14.20
C GLU A 68 41.76 21.59 -14.29
N PRO A 69 42.42 20.93 -13.34
CA PRO A 69 42.42 19.47 -13.32
C PRO A 69 41.03 18.92 -13.00
N VAL A 70 40.53 18.03 -13.84
CA VAL A 70 39.27 17.31 -13.60
C VAL A 70 39.52 16.17 -12.63
N SER A 71 38.66 16.06 -11.60
CA SER A 71 38.72 14.94 -10.67
C SER A 71 38.25 13.66 -11.36
N LEU A 72 39.08 12.63 -11.35
CA LEU A 72 38.83 11.31 -11.90
C LEU A 72 38.44 10.28 -10.80
N ALA A 73 38.00 10.76 -9.64
CA ALA A 73 37.58 9.87 -8.55
C ALA A 73 36.34 9.07 -8.94
N VAL A 74 36.35 7.79 -8.65
CA VAL A 74 35.17 6.93 -8.80
C VAL A 74 34.29 7.10 -7.56
N ASN A 75 33.06 7.56 -7.75
CA ASN A 75 32.06 7.65 -6.68
C ASN A 75 31.09 6.48 -6.79
N ASP A 76 30.87 5.80 -5.69
CA ASP A 76 29.80 4.80 -5.58
C ASP A 76 28.47 5.52 -5.33
N VAL A 77 27.68 5.66 -6.39
CA VAL A 77 26.43 6.44 -6.39
C VAL A 77 25.20 5.55 -6.22
N LEU A 78 25.34 4.24 -6.46
CA LEU A 78 24.22 3.32 -6.49
C LEU A 78 24.25 2.38 -5.28
N GLN A 79 23.12 2.29 -4.59
CA GLN A 79 22.89 1.26 -3.57
C GLN A 79 21.58 0.53 -3.85
N PRO A 80 21.52 -0.81 -3.73
CA PRO A 80 20.30 -1.55 -3.92
C PRO A 80 19.41 -1.48 -2.67
N ALA A 81 18.16 -1.12 -2.83
CA ALA A 81 17.12 -1.44 -1.85
C ALA A 81 16.70 -2.90 -2.04
N ILE A 82 16.63 -3.64 -0.96
CA ILE A 82 16.37 -5.07 -0.96
C ILE A 82 15.08 -5.36 -0.19
N TYR A 83 14.11 -5.94 -0.88
CA TYR A 83 12.82 -6.34 -0.29
C TYR A 83 12.67 -7.85 -0.30
N GLN A 84 12.01 -8.40 0.73
CA GLN A 84 11.69 -9.81 0.80
C GLN A 84 10.27 -10.04 0.27
N TRP A 85 10.03 -11.21 -0.34
CA TRP A 85 8.69 -11.59 -0.75
C TRP A 85 7.78 -11.82 0.46
N ALA A 86 6.54 -11.37 0.34
CA ALA A 86 5.47 -11.67 1.29
C ALA A 86 4.50 -12.68 0.66
N ASP A 87 4.16 -13.69 1.43
CA ASP A 87 3.31 -14.79 1.01
C ASP A 87 2.04 -14.83 1.87
N PHE A 88 0.89 -14.94 1.22
CA PHE A 88 -0.41 -15.11 1.87
C PHE A 88 -1.07 -16.37 1.32
N ALA A 89 -1.56 -17.20 2.23
CA ALA A 89 -2.29 -18.41 1.89
C ALA A 89 -3.61 -18.46 2.66
N ALA A 90 -4.69 -18.79 1.98
CA ALA A 90 -6.00 -18.90 2.58
C ALA A 90 -6.67 -20.22 2.17
N PRO A 91 -6.95 -21.15 3.12
CA PRO A 91 -7.54 -22.44 2.81
C PRO A 91 -9.06 -22.35 2.63
N ILE A 92 -9.57 -23.10 1.66
CA ILE A 92 -10.99 -23.34 1.42
C ILE A 92 -11.27 -24.80 1.71
N VAL A 93 -11.95 -25.10 2.81
CA VAL A 93 -12.15 -26.47 3.30
C VAL A 93 -13.62 -26.89 3.17
N ILE A 94 -13.86 -28.10 2.69
CA ILE A 94 -15.19 -28.74 2.62
C ILE A 94 -15.11 -30.08 3.37
N THR A 95 -16.04 -30.27 4.30
CA THR A 95 -16.09 -31.52 5.09
C THR A 95 -17.00 -32.55 4.42
N LYS A 96 -16.71 -33.84 4.63
CA LYS A 96 -17.54 -34.94 4.11
C LYS A 96 -18.98 -34.91 4.66
N LYS A 97 -19.15 -34.41 5.88
CA LYS A 97 -20.45 -34.22 6.50
C LYS A 97 -21.31 -33.25 5.68
N GLU A 98 -20.75 -32.11 5.27
CA GLU A 98 -21.43 -31.11 4.46
C GLU A 98 -21.77 -31.64 3.06
N GLU A 99 -20.88 -32.45 2.46
CA GLU A 99 -21.16 -33.12 1.20
C GLU A 99 -22.37 -34.07 1.30
N LEU A 100 -22.50 -34.79 2.43
CA LEU A 100 -23.60 -35.71 2.66
C LEU A 100 -24.93 -35.03 3.00
N GLU A 101 -24.85 -33.94 3.75
CA GLU A 101 -26.03 -33.13 4.08
C GLU A 101 -26.59 -32.38 2.86
N ASN A 102 -25.71 -31.99 1.91
CA ASN A 102 -26.06 -31.29 0.69
C ASN A 102 -25.88 -32.20 -0.53
N GLN A 103 -26.68 -33.24 -0.65
CA GLN A 103 -26.56 -34.28 -1.70
C GLN A 103 -26.76 -33.77 -3.13
N SER A 104 -27.13 -32.52 -3.35
CA SER A 104 -27.31 -31.93 -4.66
C SER A 104 -26.02 -31.27 -5.14
N GLU A 105 -25.61 -31.61 -6.36
CA GLU A 105 -24.45 -31.01 -7.02
C GLU A 105 -24.51 -29.47 -7.03
N LYS A 106 -25.67 -28.90 -7.33
CA LYS A 106 -25.90 -27.46 -7.30
C LYS A 106 -25.77 -26.83 -5.90
N ALA A 107 -26.10 -27.56 -4.84
CA ALA A 107 -25.99 -27.06 -3.48
C ALA A 107 -24.53 -26.96 -3.05
N ILE A 108 -23.72 -27.96 -3.37
CA ILE A 108 -22.27 -27.95 -3.03
C ILE A 108 -21.52 -26.87 -3.83
N VAL A 109 -21.82 -26.70 -5.12
CA VAL A 109 -21.27 -25.61 -5.92
C VAL A 109 -21.57 -24.26 -5.27
N LYS A 110 -22.78 -24.00 -4.81
CA LYS A 110 -23.13 -22.75 -4.10
C LYS A 110 -22.38 -22.57 -2.78
N ILE A 111 -22.09 -23.67 -2.06
CA ILE A 111 -21.28 -23.60 -0.82
C ILE A 111 -19.84 -23.21 -1.15
N VAL A 112 -19.24 -23.80 -2.19
CA VAL A 112 -17.90 -23.44 -2.66
C VAL A 112 -17.84 -21.97 -3.06
N GLU A 113 -18.82 -21.50 -3.85
CA GLU A 113 -18.93 -20.09 -4.22
C GLU A 113 -18.99 -19.16 -3.01
N ALA A 114 -19.86 -19.46 -2.05
CA ALA A 114 -20.01 -18.64 -0.85
C ALA A 114 -18.73 -18.60 -0.01
N ARG A 115 -18.00 -19.71 0.09
CA ARG A 115 -16.71 -19.80 0.80
C ARG A 115 -15.62 -19.03 0.07
N MET A 116 -15.53 -19.17 -1.24
CA MET A 116 -14.56 -18.43 -2.06
C MET A 116 -14.76 -16.93 -1.87
N ARG A 117 -16.00 -16.43 -2.01
CA ARG A 117 -16.32 -15.02 -1.77
C ARG A 117 -15.95 -14.56 -0.36
N SER A 118 -16.22 -15.38 0.65
CA SER A 118 -15.85 -15.07 2.03
C SER A 118 -14.33 -14.99 2.21
N VAL A 119 -13.58 -15.96 1.68
CA VAL A 119 -12.11 -16.01 1.76
C VAL A 119 -11.50 -14.82 1.01
N MET A 120 -11.98 -14.52 -0.21
CA MET A 120 -11.49 -13.35 -0.96
C MET A 120 -11.81 -12.04 -0.23
N GLY A 121 -12.99 -11.93 0.38
CA GLY A 121 -13.35 -10.76 1.19
C GLY A 121 -12.48 -10.59 2.45
N MET A 122 -12.06 -11.68 3.07
CA MET A 122 -11.12 -11.65 4.20
C MET A 122 -9.71 -11.30 3.75
N LEU A 123 -9.23 -11.93 2.68
CA LEU A 123 -7.90 -11.66 2.12
C LEU A 123 -7.76 -10.20 1.69
N ARG A 124 -8.78 -9.64 1.04
CA ARG A 124 -8.87 -8.21 0.70
C ARG A 124 -8.66 -7.31 1.90
N ARG A 125 -9.42 -7.57 2.97
CA ARG A 125 -9.32 -6.76 4.19
C ARG A 125 -7.95 -6.88 4.84
N GLU A 126 -7.38 -8.08 4.83
CA GLU A 126 -6.07 -8.32 5.42
C GLU A 126 -4.95 -7.65 4.61
N ILE A 127 -4.94 -7.78 3.28
CA ILE A 127 -3.97 -7.09 2.40
C ILE A 127 -4.08 -5.57 2.58
N ASN A 128 -5.29 -5.01 2.54
CA ASN A 128 -5.49 -3.57 2.73
C ASN A 128 -4.99 -3.10 4.11
N LYS A 129 -5.31 -3.85 5.16
CA LYS A 129 -4.85 -3.57 6.52
C LYS A 129 -3.33 -3.64 6.63
N GLN A 130 -2.70 -4.65 6.02
CA GLN A 130 -1.25 -4.79 6.03
C GLN A 130 -0.56 -3.64 5.28
N ILE A 131 -1.10 -3.23 4.15
CA ILE A 131 -0.54 -2.11 3.36
C ILE A 131 -0.69 -0.78 4.11
N LEU A 132 -1.86 -0.46 4.64
CA LEU A 132 -2.15 0.87 5.19
C LEU A 132 -1.75 1.03 6.66
N ALA A 133 -1.98 0.02 7.48
CA ALA A 133 -1.80 0.10 8.93
C ALA A 133 -1.00 -1.07 9.52
N GLY A 134 -0.46 -1.94 8.67
CA GLY A 134 0.23 -3.16 9.10
C GLY A 134 1.45 -2.88 9.95
N THR A 135 1.73 -3.85 10.81
CA THR A 135 2.97 -3.94 11.60
C THR A 135 3.74 -5.20 11.23
N SER A 136 3.39 -5.81 10.08
CA SER A 136 3.99 -7.05 9.61
C SER A 136 5.45 -6.83 9.20
N THR A 137 6.26 -7.85 9.47
CA THR A 137 7.64 -7.93 8.99
C THR A 137 7.74 -8.56 7.59
N THR A 138 6.64 -9.08 7.05
CA THR A 138 6.62 -9.77 5.76
C THR A 138 6.24 -8.85 4.60
N LEU A 139 5.07 -8.21 4.67
CA LEU A 139 4.65 -7.24 3.67
C LEU A 139 5.09 -5.84 4.11
N THR A 140 5.87 -5.14 3.29
CA THR A 140 6.22 -3.75 3.55
C THR A 140 4.96 -2.90 3.53
N THR A 141 4.81 -2.04 4.52
CA THR A 141 3.60 -1.24 4.74
C THR A 141 3.85 0.23 4.45
N LEU A 142 2.80 0.98 4.20
CA LEU A 142 2.88 2.44 4.18
C LEU A 142 3.11 3.01 5.58
N ASN A 143 2.55 2.37 6.60
CA ASN A 143 2.58 2.87 7.97
C ASN A 143 3.94 2.71 8.64
N SER A 144 4.52 3.80 9.10
CA SER A 144 5.69 3.84 10.00
C SER A 144 5.53 4.91 11.08
N LEU A 145 4.28 5.24 11.43
CA LEU A 145 3.97 6.27 12.40
C LEU A 145 4.30 5.80 13.84
N ASN A 146 4.69 6.74 14.69
CA ASN A 146 4.92 6.47 16.10
C ASN A 146 3.62 5.98 16.78
N GLY A 147 3.75 5.04 17.70
CA GLY A 147 2.61 4.37 18.33
C GLY A 147 2.16 3.10 17.62
N PHE A 148 2.54 2.90 16.36
CA PHE A 148 2.33 1.66 15.63
C PHE A 148 3.70 0.98 15.45
N GLY A 149 3.90 -0.18 16.06
CA GLY A 149 5.15 -0.92 15.96
C GLY A 149 6.38 -0.25 16.60
N ALA A 150 6.19 0.74 17.45
CA ALA A 150 7.27 1.29 18.27
C ALA A 150 7.86 0.18 19.14
N GLY A 151 9.12 -0.16 18.90
CA GLY A 151 9.80 -1.30 19.55
C GLY A 151 9.99 -2.54 18.67
N VAL A 152 9.39 -2.61 17.49
CA VAL A 152 9.68 -3.66 16.50
C VAL A 152 10.86 -3.21 15.66
N ALA A 153 12.05 -3.73 15.93
CA ALA A 153 13.29 -3.33 15.28
C ALA A 153 13.34 -3.60 13.77
N SER A 154 12.52 -4.53 13.28
CA SER A 154 12.43 -4.93 11.87
C SER A 154 11.20 -4.38 11.13
N PHE A 155 10.52 -3.40 11.73
CA PHE A 155 9.34 -2.80 11.13
C PHE A 155 9.75 -1.80 10.04
N GLU A 156 9.45 -2.11 8.79
CA GLU A 156 9.72 -1.28 7.64
C GLU A 156 8.43 -0.63 7.13
N GLY A 157 8.34 0.70 7.20
CA GLY A 157 7.23 1.46 6.67
C GLY A 157 7.69 2.66 5.85
N PHE A 158 7.00 2.96 4.77
CA PHE A 158 7.41 4.03 3.86
C PHE A 158 7.19 5.42 4.45
N ILE A 159 6.14 5.60 5.25
CA ILE A 159 5.66 6.88 5.74
C ILE A 159 5.89 7.01 7.23
N GLU A 160 6.77 7.91 7.62
CA GLU A 160 7.16 8.23 8.99
C GLU A 160 6.82 9.70 9.29
N GLU A 161 6.46 10.01 10.53
CA GLU A 161 6.04 11.35 10.96
C GLU A 161 7.20 12.31 11.27
N GLY A 162 8.42 11.88 11.20
CA GLY A 162 9.58 12.76 11.43
C GLY A 162 9.69 13.88 10.39
N ALA A 163 10.29 15.00 10.77
CA ALA A 163 10.57 16.07 9.82
C ALA A 163 11.36 15.53 8.61
N PRO A 164 11.11 16.05 7.40
CA PRO A 164 11.80 15.58 6.20
C PRO A 164 13.23 16.10 6.12
N ALA A 165 14.06 15.66 7.05
CA ALA A 165 15.46 16.02 7.15
C ALA A 165 16.31 14.80 7.57
N PRO A 166 17.57 14.72 7.13
CA PRO A 166 18.50 13.69 7.60
C PRO A 166 18.56 13.66 9.13
N GLY A 167 18.48 12.47 9.72
CA GLY A 167 18.57 12.27 11.17
C GLY A 167 17.26 12.36 11.97
N THR A 168 16.16 12.77 11.36
CA THR A 168 14.85 12.86 12.06
C THR A 168 13.97 11.66 11.82
N GLN A 169 14.00 11.09 10.61
CA GLN A 169 13.36 9.81 10.30
C GLN A 169 14.36 8.68 10.51
N THR A 170 14.01 7.71 11.36
CA THR A 170 14.95 6.70 11.86
C THR A 170 14.71 5.30 11.33
N ARG A 171 13.59 5.10 10.66
CA ARG A 171 13.20 3.78 10.13
C ARG A 171 14.00 3.42 8.88
N SER A 172 14.10 2.12 8.63
CA SER A 172 14.71 1.58 7.41
C SER A 172 13.64 1.21 6.39
N VAL A 173 13.99 1.28 5.12
CA VAL A 173 13.17 0.79 4.01
C VAL A 173 14.08 0.08 3.02
N GLY A 174 13.75 -1.16 2.67
CA GLY A 174 14.59 -1.97 1.79
C GLY A 174 16.02 -2.17 2.31
N GLY A 175 16.20 -2.25 3.63
CA GLY A 175 17.51 -2.35 4.27
C GLY A 175 18.31 -1.04 4.32
N LEU A 176 17.78 0.07 3.78
CA LEU A 176 18.42 1.39 3.77
C LEU A 176 17.77 2.30 4.81
N ALA A 177 18.58 2.84 5.72
CA ALA A 177 18.10 3.74 6.75
C ALA A 177 17.83 5.14 6.17
N LYS A 178 16.66 5.70 6.50
CA LYS A 178 16.24 7.02 6.03
C LYS A 178 17.14 8.16 6.51
N ASN A 179 17.82 7.98 7.64
CA ASN A 179 18.64 9.00 8.29
C ASN A 179 20.11 9.03 7.85
N THR A 180 20.62 7.93 7.31
CA THR A 180 22.07 7.79 6.99
C THR A 180 22.40 8.17 5.56
N LEU A 181 21.43 8.15 4.69
CA LEU A 181 21.62 8.44 3.29
C LEU A 181 21.33 9.92 3.04
N ASN A 182 22.35 10.68 2.66
CA ASN A 182 22.18 12.04 2.11
C ASN A 182 21.46 12.02 0.76
N VAL A 183 20.62 11.03 0.56
CA VAL A 183 19.89 10.84 -0.67
C VAL A 183 18.76 11.84 -0.70
N GLN A 184 18.77 12.66 -1.68
CA GLN A 184 17.62 13.51 -1.96
C GLN A 184 16.42 12.62 -2.22
N GLY A 185 15.55 12.47 -1.20
CA GLY A 185 14.27 11.80 -1.36
C GLY A 185 14.10 10.42 -0.76
N TRP A 186 15.10 9.85 -0.04
CA TRP A 186 14.89 8.61 0.71
C TRP A 186 14.25 8.82 2.09
N TYR A 187 13.44 9.86 2.21
CA TYR A 187 12.57 10.14 3.37
C TYR A 187 11.28 10.78 2.87
N ASN A 188 10.16 10.42 3.48
CA ASN A 188 8.87 10.97 3.12
C ASN A 188 8.66 12.38 3.66
N ARG A 189 7.68 13.09 3.14
CA ARG A 189 7.25 14.38 3.66
C ARG A 189 6.24 14.18 4.78
N ALA A 190 6.34 14.98 5.83
CA ALA A 190 5.42 14.95 6.96
C ALA A 190 4.97 16.37 7.31
N GLY A 191 3.67 16.54 7.43
CA GLY A 191 3.03 17.77 7.87
C GLY A 191 2.29 17.55 9.18
N THR A 192 2.55 18.37 10.17
CA THR A 192 1.76 18.40 11.41
C THR A 192 0.71 19.49 11.33
N GLY A 193 -0.54 19.16 11.55
CA GLY A 193 -1.64 20.14 11.54
C GLY A 193 -1.56 21.23 12.61
N GLY A 194 -0.70 21.08 13.62
CA GLY A 194 -0.39 22.10 14.62
C GLY A 194 -1.60 22.79 15.25
N GLY A 195 -2.60 22.03 15.68
CA GLY A 195 -3.90 22.52 16.17
C GLY A 195 -5.07 21.97 15.38
N ALA A 196 -6.27 22.51 15.60
CA ALA A 196 -7.48 22.04 14.94
C ALA A 196 -7.37 22.08 13.41
N PHE A 197 -7.83 21.03 12.74
CA PHE A 197 -7.83 20.92 11.27
C PHE A 197 -8.47 22.14 10.58
N GLY A 198 -9.56 22.66 11.15
CA GLY A 198 -10.28 23.81 10.61
C GLY A 198 -9.44 25.10 10.50
N THR A 199 -8.40 25.24 11.33
CA THR A 199 -7.55 26.42 11.33
C THR A 199 -6.36 26.28 10.38
N ASN A 200 -5.68 25.13 10.40
CA ASN A 200 -4.41 24.94 9.69
C ASN A 200 -4.42 23.79 8.67
N GLY A 201 -5.41 22.88 8.71
CA GLY A 201 -5.40 21.64 7.95
C GLY A 201 -5.23 21.87 6.45
N ILE A 202 -6.06 22.70 5.82
CA ILE A 202 -5.98 22.98 4.37
C ILE A 202 -4.65 23.66 4.01
N ARG A 203 -4.15 24.56 4.85
CA ARG A 203 -2.86 25.21 4.62
C ARG A 203 -1.72 24.21 4.61
N VAL A 204 -1.66 23.32 5.61
CA VAL A 204 -0.62 22.29 5.71
C VAL A 204 -0.76 21.25 4.59
N MET A 205 -1.99 20.89 4.19
CA MET A 205 -2.21 20.05 3.01
C MET A 205 -1.61 20.68 1.75
N SER A 206 -1.83 21.97 1.54
CA SER A 206 -1.31 22.72 0.40
C SER A 206 0.23 22.82 0.41
N GLU A 207 0.82 23.10 1.57
CA GLU A 207 2.27 23.12 1.75
C GLU A 207 2.90 21.75 1.48
N LEU A 208 2.31 20.69 2.03
CA LEU A 208 2.76 19.31 1.86
C LEU A 208 2.67 18.88 0.39
N TRP A 209 1.52 19.13 -0.25
CA TRP A 209 1.31 18.84 -1.67
C TRP A 209 2.35 19.55 -2.56
N SER A 210 2.61 20.84 -2.29
CA SER A 210 3.61 21.60 -3.03
C SER A 210 5.03 21.04 -2.83
N GLN A 211 5.40 20.70 -1.60
CA GLN A 211 6.72 20.14 -1.30
C GLN A 211 6.95 18.78 -1.96
N MET A 212 5.93 17.93 -2.04
CA MET A 212 6.02 16.63 -2.68
C MET A 212 6.17 16.77 -4.19
N ASN A 213 5.34 17.59 -4.82
CA ASN A 213 5.33 17.75 -6.27
C ASN A 213 6.58 18.47 -6.80
N GLN A 214 7.22 19.34 -6.00
CA GLN A 214 8.50 19.95 -6.37
C GLN A 214 9.68 18.96 -6.38
N ARG A 215 9.59 17.88 -5.63
CA ARG A 215 10.66 16.89 -5.47
C ARG A 215 10.33 15.53 -6.08
N ALA A 216 9.13 15.34 -6.56
CA ALA A 216 8.76 14.13 -7.26
C ALA A 216 9.57 14.05 -8.58
N PRO A 217 10.35 13.00 -8.79
CA PRO A 217 11.08 12.81 -10.04
C PRO A 217 10.13 12.57 -11.21
N MET A 218 8.95 12.06 -10.92
CA MET A 218 7.88 11.76 -11.87
C MET A 218 6.51 12.01 -11.22
N GLY A 219 5.61 12.61 -11.98
CA GLY A 219 4.20 12.71 -11.65
C GLY A 219 3.86 13.61 -10.45
N GLN A 220 2.58 13.71 -10.22
CA GLN A 220 1.98 14.43 -9.08
C GLN A 220 1.39 13.40 -8.10
N THR A 221 0.86 13.89 -6.98
CA THR A 221 0.07 13.06 -6.06
C THR A 221 -1.14 12.47 -6.79
N ASP A 222 -1.26 11.15 -6.84
CA ASP A 222 -2.36 10.47 -7.53
C ASP A 222 -3.62 10.40 -6.66
N VAL A 223 -3.43 10.13 -5.37
CA VAL A 223 -4.53 9.98 -4.42
C VAL A 223 -4.14 10.42 -3.02
N ILE A 224 -5.11 10.92 -2.28
CA ILE A 224 -5.01 11.21 -0.85
C ILE A 224 -5.92 10.25 -0.11
N LEU A 225 -5.34 9.30 0.61
CA LEU A 225 -6.08 8.37 1.46
C LEU A 225 -6.19 8.94 2.87
N ALA A 226 -7.40 9.13 3.34
CA ALA A 226 -7.67 9.71 4.64
C ALA A 226 -8.29 8.69 5.61
N SER A 227 -8.00 8.85 6.90
CA SER A 227 -8.82 8.22 7.92
C SER A 227 -10.23 8.81 7.91
N GLU A 228 -11.21 8.09 8.46
CA GLU A 228 -12.60 8.56 8.52
C GLU A 228 -12.69 9.95 9.19
N ALA A 229 -11.96 10.15 10.29
CA ALA A 229 -11.89 11.45 10.97
C ALA A 229 -11.24 12.53 10.10
N GLY A 230 -10.16 12.18 9.36
CA GLY A 230 -9.50 13.09 8.44
C GLY A 230 -10.40 13.53 7.29
N PHE A 231 -11.09 12.59 6.68
CA PHE A 231 -12.05 12.88 5.61
C PHE A 231 -13.21 13.76 6.10
N ALA A 232 -13.79 13.46 7.28
CA ALA A 232 -14.85 14.25 7.89
C ALA A 232 -14.40 15.68 8.19
N ASN A 233 -13.18 15.84 8.71
CA ASN A 233 -12.59 17.16 8.99
C ASN A 233 -12.34 17.95 7.71
N TYR A 234 -11.84 17.30 6.66
CA TYR A 234 -11.66 17.93 5.35
C TYR A 234 -13.00 18.37 4.75
N LYS A 235 -14.01 17.48 4.76
CA LYS A 235 -15.36 17.81 4.30
C LYS A 235 -15.94 19.01 5.06
N ARG A 236 -15.78 19.04 6.39
CA ARG A 236 -16.26 20.15 7.24
C ARG A 236 -15.55 21.47 6.93
N ALA A 237 -14.25 21.44 6.67
CA ALA A 237 -13.49 22.64 6.29
C ALA A 237 -13.90 23.18 4.92
N LEU A 238 -14.31 22.34 3.98
CA LEU A 238 -14.85 22.75 2.68
C LEU A 238 -16.23 23.42 2.82
N PHE A 239 -17.10 22.93 3.72
CA PHE A 239 -18.41 23.57 3.97
C PHE A 239 -18.33 25.01 4.45
N GLN A 240 -17.27 25.39 5.15
CA GLN A 240 -17.05 26.78 5.56
C GLN A 240 -16.73 27.70 4.37
N ASN A 241 -16.26 27.15 3.27
CA ASN A 241 -15.91 27.87 2.03
C ASN A 241 -16.87 27.57 0.87
N GLU A 242 -18.10 27.35 1.10
CA GLU A 242 -19.27 26.87 0.30
C GLU A 242 -19.27 26.95 -1.24
N ARG A 243 -18.20 27.35 -1.89
CA ARG A 243 -18.20 27.63 -3.33
C ARG A 243 -17.63 26.55 -4.25
N TYR A 244 -16.98 25.49 -3.73
CA TYR A 244 -16.21 24.57 -4.57
C TYR A 244 -16.18 23.13 -4.08
N ILE A 245 -17.34 22.53 -3.77
CA ILE A 245 -17.38 21.09 -3.51
C ILE A 245 -17.70 20.38 -4.84
N ASP A 246 -16.67 19.84 -5.45
CA ASP A 246 -16.82 18.93 -6.58
C ASP A 246 -16.82 17.50 -6.02
N GLU A 247 -18.00 16.93 -5.80
CA GLU A 247 -18.16 15.53 -5.40
C GLU A 247 -18.11 14.66 -6.65
N LYS A 248 -17.05 13.87 -6.76
CA LYS A 248 -16.93 12.89 -7.84
C LYS A 248 -17.21 11.49 -7.28
N THR A 249 -18.21 10.83 -7.84
CA THR A 249 -18.44 9.41 -7.60
C THR A 249 -17.50 8.61 -8.50
N LEU A 250 -16.56 7.88 -7.90
CA LEU A 250 -15.67 6.98 -8.62
C LEU A 250 -16.38 5.68 -9.00
N ASP A 251 -15.89 5.02 -10.06
CA ASP A 251 -16.32 3.66 -10.39
C ASP A 251 -16.13 2.77 -9.15
N GLY A 252 -17.16 2.10 -8.71
CA GLY A 252 -17.16 1.35 -7.45
C GLY A 252 -17.98 1.98 -6.31
N GLY A 253 -18.60 3.15 -6.54
CA GLY A 253 -19.53 3.79 -5.61
C GLY A 253 -18.89 4.46 -4.40
N ARG A 254 -17.56 4.69 -4.42
CA ARG A 254 -16.86 5.43 -3.37
C ARG A 254 -17.05 6.93 -3.56
N MET A 255 -17.35 7.63 -2.47
CA MET A 255 -17.38 9.10 -2.48
C MET A 255 -15.96 9.64 -2.38
N SER A 256 -15.57 10.50 -3.30
CA SER A 256 -14.32 11.23 -3.24
C SER A 256 -14.55 12.74 -3.32
N LEU A 257 -13.74 13.47 -2.59
CA LEU A 257 -13.60 14.92 -2.70
C LEU A 257 -12.31 15.21 -3.48
N MET A 258 -12.20 16.36 -4.12
CA MET A 258 -11.00 16.71 -4.88
C MET A 258 -10.16 17.72 -4.10
N PHE A 259 -8.86 17.53 -4.07
CA PHE A 259 -7.88 18.49 -3.58
C PHE A 259 -6.75 18.64 -4.60
N ALA A 260 -6.59 19.85 -5.14
CA ALA A 260 -5.55 20.19 -6.12
C ALA A 260 -5.44 19.20 -7.31
N GLY A 261 -6.56 18.62 -7.75
CA GLY A 261 -6.61 17.64 -8.83
C GLY A 261 -6.51 16.19 -8.41
N SER A 262 -6.17 15.92 -7.15
CA SER A 262 -6.08 14.55 -6.59
C SER A 262 -7.35 14.18 -5.82
N PRO A 263 -7.92 12.98 -5.98
CA PRO A 263 -9.06 12.53 -5.20
C PRO A 263 -8.66 12.29 -3.74
N VAL A 264 -9.54 12.70 -2.82
CA VAL A 264 -9.44 12.43 -1.39
C VAL A 264 -10.48 11.37 -1.04
N GLU A 265 -10.06 10.22 -0.57
CA GLU A 265 -10.91 9.09 -0.22
C GLU A 265 -10.70 8.65 1.21
N ALA A 266 -11.77 8.19 1.86
CA ALA A 266 -11.70 7.60 3.19
C ALA A 266 -11.48 6.08 3.07
N ASP A 267 -10.54 5.54 3.87
CA ASP A 267 -10.36 4.11 4.03
C ASP A 267 -10.36 3.73 5.52
N ILE A 268 -11.15 2.71 5.84
CA ILE A 268 -11.32 2.23 7.22
C ILE A 268 -10.04 1.59 7.80
N ALA A 269 -9.14 1.13 6.93
CA ALA A 269 -7.89 0.51 7.34
C ALA A 269 -6.76 1.53 7.58
N MET A 270 -7.04 2.84 7.38
CA MET A 270 -6.06 3.89 7.67
C MET A 270 -5.71 3.91 9.16
N PRO A 271 -4.41 4.02 9.51
CA PRO A 271 -4.01 4.08 10.90
C PRO A 271 -4.55 5.36 11.56
N LEU A 272 -5.13 5.16 12.75
CA LEU A 272 -5.40 6.25 13.67
C LEU A 272 -4.15 6.40 14.54
N ASN A 273 -3.48 7.52 14.48
CA ASN A 273 -2.22 7.70 15.22
C ASN A 273 -2.40 7.41 16.73
N GLY A 274 -1.53 6.60 17.32
CA GLY A 274 -1.67 5.98 18.63
C GLY A 274 -1.49 6.88 19.86
N GLY A 275 -1.51 8.18 19.71
CA GLY A 275 -1.33 9.12 20.80
C GLY A 275 -2.63 9.67 21.38
N GLY A 276 -3.51 8.82 21.93
CA GLY A 276 -4.61 9.20 22.83
C GLY A 276 -5.36 10.49 22.46
N GLY A 277 -6.17 10.47 21.44
CA GLY A 277 -6.99 11.58 20.97
C GLY A 277 -7.57 11.28 19.60
N ASN A 278 -8.54 12.04 19.15
CA ASN A 278 -9.12 11.88 17.81
C ASN A 278 -8.13 12.33 16.73
N VAL A 279 -7.19 11.46 16.40
CA VAL A 279 -6.11 11.76 15.52
C VAL A 279 -6.51 11.40 14.11
N TYR A 280 -6.45 12.34 13.23
CA TYR A 280 -6.65 12.08 11.82
C TYR A 280 -5.30 11.87 11.13
N THR A 281 -5.31 10.99 10.13
CA THR A 281 -4.15 10.71 9.28
C THR A 281 -4.59 10.76 7.82
N MET A 282 -3.77 11.39 6.99
CA MET A 282 -3.95 11.41 5.55
C MET A 282 -2.64 11.07 4.87
N TYR A 283 -2.63 10.08 3.98
CA TYR A 283 -1.50 9.71 3.14
C TYR A 283 -1.66 10.32 1.76
N PHE A 284 -0.64 11.04 1.33
CA PHE A 284 -0.50 11.56 -0.02
C PHE A 284 0.38 10.59 -0.79
N LEU A 285 -0.16 9.95 -1.81
CA LEU A 285 0.49 8.86 -2.50
C LEU A 285 0.73 9.19 -3.97
N ASN A 286 1.92 8.82 -4.44
CA ASN A 286 2.30 8.85 -5.85
C ASN A 286 2.68 7.42 -6.25
N PHE A 287 1.90 6.83 -7.17
CA PHE A 287 2.09 5.45 -7.61
C PHE A 287 3.15 5.29 -8.72
N ASP A 288 3.67 6.38 -9.27
CA ASP A 288 4.84 6.30 -10.15
C ASP A 288 6.08 5.80 -9.40
N THR A 289 6.13 6.07 -8.09
CA THR A 289 7.27 5.78 -7.23
C THR A 289 7.02 4.71 -6.16
N ILE A 290 5.76 4.32 -5.95
CA ILE A 290 5.39 3.13 -5.16
C ILE A 290 4.78 2.12 -6.10
N LYS A 291 5.26 0.86 -6.02
CA LYS A 291 4.79 -0.22 -6.87
C LYS A 291 4.49 -1.46 -6.06
N LEU A 292 3.46 -2.17 -6.47
CA LEU A 292 3.12 -3.48 -5.97
C LEU A 292 3.66 -4.52 -6.95
N ILE A 293 4.70 -5.23 -6.53
CA ILE A 293 5.24 -6.34 -7.33
C ILE A 293 4.52 -7.62 -6.95
N MET A 294 4.10 -8.36 -7.95
CA MET A 294 3.45 -9.66 -7.78
C MET A 294 4.17 -10.72 -8.60
N HIS A 295 4.16 -11.95 -8.10
CA HIS A 295 4.69 -13.08 -8.85
C HIS A 295 3.60 -13.59 -9.81
N PRO A 296 3.88 -13.74 -11.12
CA PRO A 296 2.84 -14.09 -12.11
C PRO A 296 2.18 -15.46 -11.82
N ASP A 297 2.95 -16.45 -11.38
CA ASP A 297 2.42 -17.80 -11.08
C ASP A 297 1.71 -17.87 -9.71
N ALA A 298 1.79 -16.84 -8.90
CA ALA A 298 1.23 -16.78 -7.55
C ALA A 298 0.28 -15.57 -7.36
N ASP A 299 -0.25 -15.05 -8.45
CA ASP A 299 -1.27 -14.01 -8.43
C ASP A 299 -2.65 -14.62 -8.17
N PHE A 300 -3.02 -14.73 -6.90
CA PHE A 300 -4.24 -15.39 -6.43
C PHE A 300 -4.42 -16.80 -7.03
N ALA A 301 -3.33 -17.54 -7.10
CA ALA A 301 -3.34 -18.90 -7.60
C ALA A 301 -4.16 -19.80 -6.66
N VAL A 302 -4.98 -20.66 -7.24
CA VAL A 302 -5.82 -21.60 -6.51
C VAL A 302 -5.33 -23.01 -6.78
N SER A 303 -5.09 -23.79 -5.74
CA SER A 303 -4.78 -25.22 -5.89
C SER A 303 -6.03 -26.04 -6.17
N ASP A 304 -5.84 -27.23 -6.74
CA ASP A 304 -6.90 -28.23 -6.81
C ASP A 304 -7.35 -28.67 -5.42
N PHE A 305 -8.60 -29.20 -5.34
CA PHE A 305 -9.09 -29.77 -4.11
C PHE A 305 -8.39 -31.10 -3.81
N GLU A 306 -7.67 -31.17 -2.73
CA GLU A 306 -6.99 -32.37 -2.24
C GLU A 306 -7.62 -32.88 -0.94
N HIS A 307 -7.50 -34.19 -0.71
CA HIS A 307 -7.92 -34.81 0.53
C HIS A 307 -6.90 -34.55 1.63
N ILE A 308 -7.34 -33.99 2.75
CA ILE A 308 -6.45 -33.74 3.89
C ILE A 308 -6.19 -35.09 4.61
N SER A 309 -4.94 -35.50 4.67
CA SER A 309 -4.53 -36.74 5.34
C SER A 309 -5.01 -36.77 6.81
N GLY A 310 -5.58 -37.90 7.20
CA GLY A 310 -6.11 -38.09 8.57
C GLY A 310 -7.47 -37.43 8.83
N THR A 311 -8.11 -36.84 7.85
CA THR A 311 -9.44 -36.23 7.97
C THR A 311 -10.38 -36.71 6.86
N THR A 312 -11.67 -36.44 6.97
CA THR A 312 -12.65 -36.67 5.91
C THR A 312 -12.95 -35.38 5.11
N ALA A 313 -12.07 -34.40 5.19
CA ALA A 313 -12.24 -33.11 4.53
C ALA A 313 -11.36 -32.99 3.26
N ARG A 314 -11.77 -32.14 2.35
CA ARG A 314 -11.00 -31.70 1.19
C ARG A 314 -10.68 -30.23 1.34
N ALA A 315 -9.49 -29.82 0.92
CA ALA A 315 -9.09 -28.43 0.92
C ALA A 315 -8.49 -28.01 -0.41
N ALA A 316 -8.76 -26.78 -0.81
CA ALA A 316 -8.03 -26.03 -1.81
C ALA A 316 -7.38 -24.83 -1.12
N THR A 317 -6.24 -24.38 -1.61
CA THR A 317 -5.54 -23.22 -1.04
C THR A 317 -5.46 -22.13 -2.07
N LEU A 318 -5.92 -20.93 -1.69
CA LEU A 318 -5.68 -19.71 -2.43
C LEU A 318 -4.33 -19.15 -1.98
N TYR A 319 -3.43 -18.88 -2.92
CA TYR A 319 -2.08 -18.41 -2.65
C TYR A 319 -1.81 -17.11 -3.39
N TRP A 320 -1.23 -16.14 -2.68
CA TRP A 320 -0.79 -14.88 -3.23
C TRP A 320 0.62 -14.56 -2.77
N LYS A 321 1.46 -14.10 -3.69
CA LYS A 321 2.83 -13.71 -3.41
C LYS A 321 3.12 -12.36 -4.04
N GLY A 322 3.49 -11.39 -3.21
CA GLY A 322 3.79 -10.05 -3.68
C GLY A 322 4.53 -9.23 -2.63
N GLN A 323 4.99 -8.05 -3.02
CA GLN A 323 5.62 -7.10 -2.13
C GLN A 323 5.40 -5.67 -2.59
N LEU A 324 5.20 -4.77 -1.62
CA LEU A 324 5.16 -3.34 -1.87
C LEU A 324 6.59 -2.78 -1.85
N ILE A 325 6.96 -2.08 -2.89
CA ILE A 325 8.28 -1.45 -3.02
C ILE A 325 8.16 0.06 -3.25
N ALA A 326 9.22 0.78 -2.95
CA ALA A 326 9.33 2.20 -3.27
C ALA A 326 10.64 2.47 -4.01
N ASP A 327 10.57 3.27 -5.06
CA ASP A 327 11.72 3.77 -5.80
C ASP A 327 12.13 5.18 -5.32
N HIS A 328 11.17 5.95 -4.79
CA HIS A 328 11.42 7.29 -4.24
C HIS A 328 10.43 7.63 -3.12
N LEU A 329 10.92 7.84 -1.89
CA LEU A 329 10.07 8.13 -0.74
C LEU A 329 9.67 9.60 -0.63
N GLY A 330 10.46 10.52 -1.15
CA GLY A 330 10.19 11.96 -1.08
C GLY A 330 8.95 12.43 -1.84
N SER A 331 8.41 11.57 -2.71
CA SER A 331 7.14 11.77 -3.41
C SER A 331 5.92 11.34 -2.58
N GLN A 332 6.16 10.79 -1.40
CA GLN A 332 5.12 10.35 -0.48
C GLN A 332 5.02 11.32 0.69
N GLY A 333 3.80 11.51 1.21
CA GLY A 333 3.58 12.41 2.31
C GLY A 333 2.56 11.92 3.32
N VAL A 334 2.65 12.45 4.52
CA VAL A 334 1.66 12.25 5.56
C VAL A 334 1.27 13.57 6.19
N LEU A 335 -0.01 13.79 6.32
CA LEU A 335 -0.57 14.78 7.21
C LEU A 335 -1.15 14.05 8.42
N PHE A 336 -0.66 14.41 9.60
CA PHE A 336 -1.14 13.84 10.84
C PHE A 336 -1.30 14.93 11.90
N ASN A 337 -2.25 14.75 12.78
CA ASN A 337 -2.39 15.62 13.95
C ASN A 337 -3.03 14.89 15.12
N GLY A 338 -2.67 15.32 16.32
CA GLY A 338 -3.21 14.86 17.58
C GLY A 338 -4.51 15.53 18.02
N ASP A 339 -4.96 16.60 17.36
CA ASP A 339 -6.06 17.41 17.83
C ASP A 339 -7.34 17.22 17.01
N THR A 340 -8.47 17.29 17.70
CA THR A 340 -9.82 17.32 17.12
C THR A 340 -10.06 18.64 16.40
N TYR A 341 -11.06 18.65 15.56
CA TYR A 341 -11.58 19.86 14.89
C TYR A 341 -12.12 20.87 15.88
#